data_391a325c86d8a23f8b308cbfe7495769
#
_entry.id   391a325c86d8a23f8b308cbfe7495769
#
_cell.length_a   1.000
_cell.length_b   1.000
_cell.length_c   1.000
_cell.angle_alpha   90.00
_cell.angle_beta   90.00
_cell.angle_gamma   90.00
#
_symmetry.space_group_name_H-M   'P 1'
#
loop_
_entity.id
_entity.type
_entity.pdbx_description
1 polymer ?
#
loop_
_entity_poly.entity_id
_entity_poly.type
_entity_poly.pdbx_seq_one_letter_code
_entity_poly.pdbx_strand_id
1 'polypeptide(L)'
;MRSEGRGGGNFRRRYIILASIIAVALPVITWEGFYSHQANAVIEFAPNSETTNRFANFQLLYTLKGHTGTVKSLAFTPDSRILISGGAENEGIIRLWNPANGKKFGDINKAHKTAVESLLISPDGRTLVSCSTDNTINLWNVKNFKFKFSRSFVGHTSNVLSLAVSPDSKVLISGALDGIRLWDLLQQRPLGSLARFNNLIYAVAISPDGQTLASGDDKGVIKLWSLSSGKLISESVAHTNSVTAVAFTPDGKTLISASRDRTVKVWNVNSGELFRTLTGHNNWVNAIAINPDGQTLASAGKDGIRLWNITSGELINTFSAHTDWVSAIAFSPNGQILASGGFDRQIKIWGIPVQRK
;
A
#
# COMPACT_ATOMS: atom_id res chain seq x y z
N MET A 1 23.70 61.90 -30.46
CA MET A 1 22.35 62.34 -30.10
C MET A 1 21.64 61.17 -29.54
N ARG A 2 21.49 61.09 -28.22
CA ARG A 2 20.28 61.28 -27.41
C ARG A 2 19.18 60.29 -27.82
N SER A 3 18.55 59.49 -27.00
CA SER A 3 18.34 59.47 -25.51
C SER A 3 17.60 58.19 -25.17
N GLU A 4 17.91 57.56 -24.07
CA GLU A 4 17.06 57.31 -22.92
C GLU A 4 15.69 56.67 -23.24
N GLY A 5 15.27 55.63 -22.60
CA GLY A 5 15.10 55.32 -21.22
C GLY A 5 14.37 54.03 -20.92
N ARG A 6 14.76 53.49 -19.86
CA ARG A 6 14.02 52.97 -18.69
C ARG A 6 12.79 52.07 -18.88
N GLY A 7 12.81 50.99 -18.16
CA GLY A 7 11.65 50.46 -17.49
C GLY A 7 11.76 49.01 -17.10
N GLY A 8 12.25 48.75 -15.92
CA GLY A 8 12.25 47.45 -15.27
C GLY A 8 10.84 47.02 -14.84
N GLY A 9 10.68 45.74 -14.70
CA GLY A 9 9.46 45.14 -14.18
C GLY A 9 9.70 43.72 -13.71
N ASN A 10 10.32 43.59 -12.54
CA ASN A 10 10.36 42.34 -11.82
C ASN A 10 8.95 41.92 -11.38
N PHE A 11 8.34 40.94 -12.00
CA PHE A 11 7.16 40.29 -11.46
C PHE A 11 7.57 39.02 -10.67
N ARG A 12 7.89 39.22 -9.40
CA ARG A 12 7.82 38.16 -8.40
C ARG A 12 6.34 37.89 -8.06
N ARG A 13 5.76 36.84 -8.57
CA ARG A 13 4.48 36.33 -8.07
C ARG A 13 4.73 35.58 -6.76
N ARG A 14 4.39 36.20 -5.66
CA ARG A 14 4.20 35.60 -4.36
C ARG A 14 2.87 34.87 -4.37
N TYR A 15 2.88 33.55 -4.15
CA TYR A 15 1.68 32.81 -3.78
C TYR A 15 1.46 32.96 -2.29
N ILE A 16 0.41 33.68 -1.93
CA ILE A 16 -0.08 33.77 -0.55
C ILE A 16 -1.06 32.64 -0.37
N ILE A 17 -0.73 31.67 0.49
CA ILE A 17 -1.66 30.67 0.99
C ILE A 17 -2.31 31.26 2.22
N LEU A 18 -3.59 31.61 2.13
CA LEU A 18 -4.42 31.99 3.27
C LEU A 18 -4.83 30.69 3.99
N ALA A 19 -4.21 30.42 5.13
CA ALA A 19 -4.70 29.46 6.10
C ALA A 19 -5.57 30.22 7.11
N SER A 20 -6.88 29.98 7.09
CA SER A 20 -7.80 30.48 8.10
C SER A 20 -7.70 29.61 9.35
N ILE A 21 -7.02 30.10 10.38
CA ILE A 21 -6.99 29.52 11.71
C ILE A 21 -8.16 30.11 12.49
N ILE A 22 -9.16 29.27 12.85
CA ILE A 22 -10.14 29.60 13.88
C ILE A 22 -9.58 29.08 15.20
N ALA A 23 -9.07 29.97 16.01
CA ALA A 23 -8.70 29.68 17.38
C ALA A 23 -9.95 29.74 18.29
N VAL A 24 -10.34 28.60 18.87
CA VAL A 24 -11.27 28.54 19.99
C VAL A 24 -10.44 28.46 21.27
N ALA A 25 -10.48 29.52 22.04
CA ALA A 25 -9.89 29.58 23.37
C ALA A 25 -10.74 28.81 24.37
N LEU A 26 -10.16 27.85 25.08
CA LEU A 26 -10.70 27.26 26.31
C LEU A 26 -9.77 27.56 27.47
N PRO A 27 -10.32 27.72 28.69
CA PRO A 27 -9.63 28.32 29.80
C PRO A 27 -8.60 27.39 30.43
N VAL A 28 -7.48 28.04 30.88
CA VAL A 28 -6.43 27.45 31.67
C VAL A 28 -6.98 27.15 33.07
N ILE A 29 -7.01 25.87 33.46
CA ILE A 29 -7.15 25.43 34.85
C ILE A 29 -5.80 24.91 35.31
N THR A 30 -5.16 25.69 36.18
CA THR A 30 -3.99 25.28 36.93
C THR A 30 -4.39 24.29 38.02
N TRP A 31 -3.75 23.12 38.02
CA TRP A 31 -3.74 22.22 39.18
C TRP A 31 -2.29 21.89 39.54
N GLU A 32 -1.85 22.47 40.64
CA GLU A 32 -0.66 22.03 41.37
C GLU A 32 -1.01 20.86 42.31
N GLY A 33 -0.12 19.88 42.32
CA GLY A 33 0.11 19.00 43.45
C GLY A 33 -0.64 17.66 43.42
N PHE A 34 0.13 16.60 43.14
CA PHE A 34 0.31 15.41 43.98
C PHE A 34 1.19 14.42 43.23
N TYR A 35 2.46 14.34 43.58
CA TYR A 35 3.33 13.22 43.25
C TYR A 35 2.86 11.99 44.04
N SER A 36 2.25 11.02 43.37
CA SER A 36 2.20 9.66 43.90
C SER A 36 2.83 8.73 42.81
N HIS A 37 3.85 8.03 43.23
CA HIS A 37 4.42 6.92 42.49
C HIS A 37 3.34 5.90 42.23
N GLN A 38 2.83 5.89 41.00
CA GLN A 38 2.13 4.70 40.49
C GLN A 38 3.02 4.07 39.43
N ALA A 39 3.38 2.83 39.71
CA ALA A 39 4.03 1.94 38.78
C ALA A 39 3.22 1.93 37.45
N ASN A 40 3.88 2.22 36.33
CA ASN A 40 3.33 2.01 35.01
C ASN A 40 3.01 0.51 34.86
N ALA A 41 1.76 0.15 35.11
CA ALA A 41 1.25 -1.14 34.67
C ALA A 41 1.27 -1.11 33.14
N VAL A 42 2.23 -1.79 32.55
CA VAL A 42 2.19 -2.19 31.15
C VAL A 42 0.94 -3.06 31.05
N ILE A 43 -0.11 -2.51 30.45
CA ILE A 43 -1.27 -3.31 30.07
C ILE A 43 -0.78 -4.15 28.90
N GLU A 44 -0.27 -5.34 29.16
CA GLU A 44 -0.15 -6.40 28.19
C GLU A 44 -1.55 -6.76 27.75
N PHE A 45 -1.95 -6.31 26.56
CA PHE A 45 -3.10 -6.87 25.87
C PHE A 45 -2.72 -8.31 25.54
N ALA A 46 -3.23 -9.26 26.30
CA ALA A 46 -3.17 -10.65 25.93
C ALA A 46 -3.69 -10.79 24.49
N PRO A 47 -2.99 -11.47 23.58
CA PRO A 47 -3.48 -11.67 22.23
C PRO A 47 -4.85 -12.33 22.31
N ASN A 48 -5.82 -11.75 21.59
CA ASN A 48 -7.17 -12.29 21.56
C ASN A 48 -7.08 -13.69 20.91
N SER A 49 -7.09 -14.75 21.75
CA SER A 49 -6.82 -16.12 21.33
C SER A 49 -7.80 -16.64 20.26
N GLU A 50 -8.97 -16.02 20.16
CA GLU A 50 -9.98 -16.34 19.13
C GLU A 50 -9.58 -15.89 17.74
N THR A 51 -8.88 -14.75 17.60
CA THR A 51 -8.47 -14.23 16.29
C THR A 51 -7.33 -15.05 15.67
N THR A 52 -6.36 -15.47 16.46
CA THR A 52 -5.24 -16.31 15.98
C THR A 52 -5.71 -17.69 15.55
N ASN A 53 -6.70 -18.24 16.24
CA ASN A 53 -7.22 -19.58 15.94
C ASN A 53 -7.98 -19.64 14.59
N ARG A 54 -8.57 -18.53 14.15
CA ARG A 54 -9.29 -18.44 12.87
C ARG A 54 -8.37 -18.67 11.67
N PHE A 55 -7.20 -18.04 11.64
CA PHE A 55 -6.27 -18.12 10.52
C PHE A 55 -5.51 -19.43 10.43
N ALA A 56 -5.45 -20.19 11.52
CA ALA A 56 -4.94 -21.57 11.52
C ALA A 56 -5.81 -22.49 10.64
N ASN A 57 -7.11 -22.17 10.51
CA ASN A 57 -8.08 -22.95 9.73
C ASN A 57 -8.27 -22.41 8.29
N PHE A 58 -7.49 -21.43 7.85
CA PHE A 58 -7.54 -20.98 6.46
C PHE A 58 -7.06 -22.09 5.53
N GLN A 59 -7.82 -22.32 4.46
CA GLN A 59 -7.48 -23.25 3.40
C GLN A 59 -7.84 -22.70 2.02
N LEU A 60 -7.35 -23.36 0.98
CA LEU A 60 -7.64 -22.98 -0.39
C LEU A 60 -9.13 -23.20 -0.69
N LEU A 61 -9.84 -22.14 -1.01
CA LEU A 61 -11.25 -22.18 -1.42
C LEU A 61 -11.40 -22.29 -2.94
N TYR A 62 -10.65 -21.47 -3.68
CA TYR A 62 -10.74 -21.39 -5.14
C TYR A 62 -9.37 -21.15 -5.78
N THR A 63 -9.21 -21.65 -6.99
CA THR A 63 -8.13 -21.28 -7.90
C THR A 63 -8.73 -20.63 -9.12
N LEU A 64 -8.42 -19.36 -9.38
CA LEU A 64 -8.94 -18.59 -10.50
C LEU A 64 -7.92 -18.63 -11.62
N LYS A 65 -8.35 -19.03 -12.81
CA LYS A 65 -7.54 -19.13 -14.02
C LYS A 65 -8.05 -18.13 -15.05
N GLY A 66 -7.14 -17.56 -15.82
CA GLY A 66 -7.53 -16.63 -16.89
C GLY A 66 -6.42 -15.66 -17.29
N HIS A 67 -5.49 -15.31 -16.40
CA HIS A 67 -4.31 -14.56 -16.78
C HIS A 67 -3.37 -15.39 -17.66
N THR A 68 -2.79 -14.75 -18.67
CA THR A 68 -1.81 -15.36 -19.58
C THR A 68 -0.37 -15.06 -19.16
N GLY A 69 -0.19 -14.06 -18.30
CA GLY A 69 1.05 -13.68 -17.65
C GLY A 69 0.97 -13.70 -16.12
N THR A 70 2.06 -13.36 -15.46
CA THR A 70 2.15 -13.23 -14.00
C THR A 70 1.05 -12.31 -13.45
N VAL A 71 0.42 -12.70 -12.33
CA VAL A 71 -0.50 -11.82 -11.60
C VAL A 71 0.31 -10.93 -10.66
N LYS A 72 0.53 -9.68 -11.05
CA LYS A 72 1.41 -8.72 -10.35
C LYS A 72 0.74 -7.94 -9.23
N SER A 73 -0.58 -7.77 -9.33
CA SER A 73 -1.29 -6.92 -8.39
C SER A 73 -2.71 -7.43 -8.12
N LEU A 74 -3.15 -7.25 -6.87
CA LEU A 74 -4.47 -7.63 -6.38
C LEU A 74 -5.04 -6.49 -5.52
N ALA A 75 -6.31 -6.18 -5.70
CA ALA A 75 -7.05 -5.24 -4.87
C ALA A 75 -8.49 -5.70 -4.69
N PHE A 76 -9.06 -5.51 -3.49
CA PHE A 76 -10.48 -5.71 -3.25
C PHE A 76 -11.22 -4.38 -3.28
N THR A 77 -12.47 -4.39 -3.73
CA THR A 77 -13.38 -3.26 -3.50
C THR A 77 -13.66 -3.13 -1.98
N PRO A 78 -13.93 -1.90 -1.47
CA PRO A 78 -14.16 -1.67 -0.03
C PRO A 78 -15.29 -2.51 0.56
N ASP A 79 -16.28 -2.90 -0.25
CA ASP A 79 -17.39 -3.79 0.13
C ASP A 79 -17.03 -5.29 0.06
N SER A 80 -15.76 -5.64 -0.27
CA SER A 80 -15.26 -7.00 -0.42
C SER A 80 -15.93 -7.85 -1.52
N ARG A 81 -16.74 -7.26 -2.41
CA ARG A 81 -17.53 -8.00 -3.40
C ARG A 81 -16.79 -8.31 -4.68
N ILE A 82 -15.79 -7.51 -5.03
CA ILE A 82 -14.98 -7.70 -6.23
C ILE A 82 -13.51 -7.78 -5.84
N LEU A 83 -12.84 -8.81 -6.35
CA LEU A 83 -11.39 -8.89 -6.42
C LEU A 83 -10.96 -8.42 -7.79
N ILE A 84 -9.97 -7.55 -7.84
CA ILE A 84 -9.39 -6.97 -9.05
C ILE A 84 -7.96 -7.45 -9.16
N SER A 85 -7.55 -7.88 -10.34
CA SER A 85 -6.21 -8.39 -10.58
C SER A 85 -5.58 -7.77 -11.82
N GLY A 86 -4.29 -7.44 -11.75
CA GLY A 86 -3.48 -6.95 -12.85
C GLY A 86 -2.50 -7.99 -13.36
N GLY A 87 -2.47 -8.20 -14.67
CA GLY A 87 -1.57 -9.14 -15.35
C GLY A 87 -0.30 -8.48 -15.87
N ALA A 88 0.80 -9.23 -15.89
CA ALA A 88 2.08 -8.85 -16.45
C ALA A 88 2.29 -9.30 -17.90
N GLU A 89 3.43 -8.96 -18.46
CA GLU A 89 3.98 -9.52 -19.72
C GLU A 89 3.04 -9.35 -20.93
N ASN A 90 2.93 -8.13 -21.44
CA ASN A 90 2.14 -7.80 -22.65
C ASN A 90 0.63 -8.06 -22.52
N GLU A 91 0.14 -8.49 -21.37
CA GLU A 91 -1.29 -8.70 -21.18
C GLU A 91 -2.02 -7.36 -21.04
N GLY A 92 -1.49 -6.41 -20.24
CA GLY A 92 -2.07 -5.07 -20.03
C GLY A 92 -3.56 -5.11 -19.65
N ILE A 93 -4.03 -6.20 -19.05
CA ILE A 93 -5.43 -6.47 -18.74
C ILE A 93 -5.64 -6.43 -17.24
N ILE A 94 -6.75 -5.83 -16.84
CA ILE A 94 -7.28 -5.91 -15.48
C ILE A 94 -8.49 -6.83 -15.50
N ARG A 95 -8.54 -7.81 -14.60
CA ARG A 95 -9.64 -8.78 -14.47
C ARG A 95 -10.40 -8.58 -13.18
N LEU A 96 -11.71 -8.84 -13.27
CA LEU A 96 -12.67 -8.67 -12.19
C LEU A 96 -13.25 -10.03 -11.81
N TRP A 97 -13.25 -10.35 -10.52
CA TRP A 97 -13.65 -11.65 -9.99
C TRP A 97 -14.61 -11.51 -8.82
N ASN A 98 -15.53 -12.46 -8.71
CA ASN A 98 -16.31 -12.64 -7.48
C ASN A 98 -15.52 -13.54 -6.51
N PRO A 99 -14.99 -13.02 -5.40
CA PRO A 99 -14.18 -13.81 -4.48
C PRO A 99 -14.99 -14.86 -3.71
N ALA A 100 -16.31 -14.69 -3.58
CA ALA A 100 -17.16 -15.62 -2.84
C ALA A 100 -17.47 -16.92 -3.61
N ASN A 101 -17.37 -16.93 -4.93
CA ASN A 101 -17.67 -18.12 -5.75
C ASN A 101 -16.64 -18.38 -6.86
N GLY A 102 -15.59 -17.59 -6.95
CA GLY A 102 -14.50 -17.74 -7.91
C GLY A 102 -14.87 -17.41 -9.38
N LYS A 103 -16.05 -16.89 -9.66
CA LYS A 103 -16.48 -16.58 -11.02
C LYS A 103 -15.88 -15.25 -11.50
N LYS A 104 -15.52 -15.20 -12.78
CA LYS A 104 -15.08 -13.96 -13.42
C LYS A 104 -16.29 -13.09 -13.75
N PHE A 105 -16.22 -11.80 -13.39
CA PHE A 105 -17.22 -10.79 -13.75
C PHE A 105 -16.95 -10.16 -15.11
N GLY A 106 -15.67 -9.97 -15.45
CA GLY A 106 -15.28 -9.31 -16.70
C GLY A 106 -13.83 -8.93 -16.74
N ASP A 107 -13.46 -8.22 -17.81
CA ASP A 107 -12.11 -7.74 -18.08
C ASP A 107 -12.16 -6.26 -18.47
N ILE A 108 -11.14 -5.50 -18.05
CA ILE A 108 -10.80 -4.21 -18.61
C ILE A 108 -9.64 -4.46 -19.58
N ASN A 109 -9.99 -4.64 -20.85
CA ASN A 109 -9.02 -4.92 -21.89
C ASN A 109 -8.22 -3.66 -22.24
N LYS A 110 -6.93 -3.84 -22.58
CA LYS A 110 -6.03 -2.73 -22.93
C LYS A 110 -6.00 -1.65 -21.86
N ALA A 111 -6.03 -2.07 -20.60
CA ALA A 111 -5.91 -1.14 -19.47
C ALA A 111 -4.56 -0.41 -19.51
N HIS A 112 -3.52 -1.09 -19.95
CA HIS A 112 -2.19 -0.57 -20.21
C HIS A 112 -1.58 -1.21 -21.47
N LYS A 113 -0.48 -0.64 -21.95
CA LYS A 113 0.28 -1.20 -23.09
C LYS A 113 1.13 -2.39 -22.69
N THR A 114 1.52 -2.46 -21.43
CA THR A 114 2.42 -3.47 -20.84
C THR A 114 1.87 -3.95 -19.50
N ALA A 115 2.72 -4.51 -18.63
CA ALA A 115 2.36 -5.05 -17.35
C ALA A 115 1.62 -4.04 -16.44
N VAL A 116 0.58 -4.49 -15.75
CA VAL A 116 -0.08 -3.77 -14.66
C VAL A 116 0.65 -4.12 -13.36
N GLU A 117 1.54 -3.24 -12.88
CA GLU A 117 2.41 -3.51 -11.74
C GLU A 117 1.70 -3.33 -10.40
N SER A 118 0.83 -2.33 -10.28
CA SER A 118 0.07 -2.09 -9.06
C SER A 118 -1.35 -1.62 -9.35
N LEU A 119 -2.26 -2.03 -8.48
CA LEU A 119 -3.69 -1.69 -8.48
C LEU A 119 -4.11 -1.25 -7.08
N LEU A 120 -4.99 -0.27 -7.01
CA LEU A 120 -5.71 0.07 -5.79
C LEU A 120 -7.10 0.63 -6.10
N ILE A 121 -8.00 0.49 -5.14
CA ILE A 121 -9.28 1.21 -5.12
C ILE A 121 -9.17 2.31 -4.07
N SER A 122 -9.64 3.51 -4.40
CA SER A 122 -9.76 4.58 -3.41
C SER A 122 -10.65 4.16 -2.23
N PRO A 123 -10.38 4.62 -0.99
CA PRO A 123 -11.18 4.27 0.18
C PRO A 123 -12.68 4.52 0.04
N ASP A 124 -13.08 5.55 -0.73
CA ASP A 124 -14.48 5.85 -1.03
C ASP A 124 -15.11 4.90 -2.08
N GLY A 125 -14.33 3.97 -2.64
CA GLY A 125 -14.77 2.99 -3.62
C GLY A 125 -15.08 3.53 -5.02
N ARG A 126 -14.79 4.82 -5.30
CA ARG A 126 -15.21 5.50 -6.54
C ARG A 126 -14.17 5.48 -7.64
N THR A 127 -12.90 5.25 -7.30
CA THR A 127 -11.80 5.31 -8.26
C THR A 127 -10.93 4.06 -8.15
N LEU A 128 -10.81 3.31 -9.26
CA LEU A 128 -9.74 2.35 -9.43
C LEU A 128 -8.54 3.07 -10.05
N VAL A 129 -7.37 2.80 -9.52
CA VAL A 129 -6.09 3.29 -10.04
C VAL A 129 -5.23 2.10 -10.43
N SER A 130 -4.62 2.17 -11.59
CA SER A 130 -3.66 1.18 -12.07
C SER A 130 -2.39 1.86 -12.54
N CYS A 131 -1.23 1.26 -12.29
CA CYS A 131 0.04 1.73 -12.85
C CYS A 131 0.79 0.62 -13.59
N SER A 132 1.74 1.03 -14.44
CA SER A 132 2.34 0.13 -15.40
C SER A 132 3.80 0.44 -15.69
N THR A 133 4.47 -0.56 -16.25
CA THR A 133 5.77 -0.43 -16.92
C THR A 133 5.69 0.39 -18.22
N ASP A 134 4.51 0.81 -18.67
CA ASP A 134 4.33 1.78 -19.75
C ASP A 134 4.49 3.25 -19.29
N ASN A 135 4.93 3.46 -18.04
CA ASN A 135 5.18 4.74 -17.39
C ASN A 135 3.92 5.57 -17.13
N THR A 136 2.74 4.98 -17.27
CA THR A 136 1.45 5.66 -17.06
C THR A 136 0.73 5.15 -15.81
N ILE A 137 -0.16 6.02 -15.31
CA ILE A 137 -1.11 5.68 -14.27
C ILE A 137 -2.50 5.96 -14.83
N ASN A 138 -3.37 4.96 -14.84
CA ASN A 138 -4.71 5.08 -15.37
C ASN A 138 -5.76 5.10 -14.26
N LEU A 139 -6.72 6.01 -14.41
CA LEU A 139 -7.85 6.20 -13.50
C LEU A 139 -9.12 5.68 -14.16
N TRP A 140 -9.93 4.99 -13.36
CA TRP A 140 -11.20 4.40 -13.77
C TRP A 140 -12.27 4.81 -12.77
N ASN A 141 -13.34 5.45 -13.24
CA ASN A 141 -14.51 5.73 -12.43
C ASN A 141 -15.27 4.42 -12.15
N VAL A 142 -15.55 4.17 -10.87
CA VAL A 142 -16.26 2.98 -10.42
C VAL A 142 -17.68 3.37 -10.01
N LYS A 143 -18.68 2.79 -10.70
CA LYS A 143 -20.10 3.00 -10.37
C LYS A 143 -20.89 1.73 -10.70
N ASN A 144 -21.62 1.19 -9.72
CA ASN A 144 -22.48 0.01 -9.89
C ASN A 144 -21.71 -1.15 -10.56
N PHE A 145 -20.52 -1.48 -10.05
CA PHE A 145 -19.63 -2.53 -10.57
C PHE A 145 -19.15 -2.33 -12.03
N LYS A 146 -19.35 -1.14 -12.59
CA LYS A 146 -18.81 -0.73 -13.88
C LYS A 146 -17.57 0.13 -13.69
N PHE A 147 -16.54 -0.17 -14.45
CA PHE A 147 -15.25 0.50 -14.43
C PHE A 147 -15.08 1.25 -15.78
N LYS A 148 -15.19 2.58 -15.73
CA LYS A 148 -15.09 3.42 -16.93
C LYS A 148 -13.79 4.20 -16.89
N PHE A 149 -12.96 4.08 -17.93
CA PHE A 149 -11.76 4.90 -18.08
C PHE A 149 -12.09 6.38 -17.89
N SER A 150 -11.31 7.06 -17.08
CA SER A 150 -11.45 8.48 -16.78
C SER A 150 -10.29 9.28 -17.36
N ARG A 151 -9.07 8.94 -16.94
CA ARG A 151 -7.87 9.70 -17.32
C ARG A 151 -6.62 8.87 -17.20
N SER A 152 -5.59 9.23 -17.98
CA SER A 152 -4.22 8.76 -17.79
C SER A 152 -3.36 9.91 -17.23
N PHE A 153 -2.63 9.62 -16.15
CA PHE A 153 -1.57 10.49 -15.66
C PHE A 153 -0.27 10.12 -16.36
N VAL A 154 0.30 11.11 -17.02
CA VAL A 154 1.60 11.03 -17.69
C VAL A 154 2.56 11.97 -16.97
N GLY A 155 3.77 11.52 -16.73
CA GLY A 155 4.77 12.36 -16.05
C GLY A 155 5.96 11.55 -15.54
N HIS A 156 5.78 10.30 -15.15
CA HIS A 156 6.91 9.39 -14.92
C HIS A 156 7.64 9.13 -16.24
N THR A 157 8.95 9.07 -16.17
CA THR A 157 9.84 8.77 -17.31
C THR A 157 10.31 7.32 -17.28
N SER A 158 9.88 6.57 -16.27
CA SER A 158 10.25 5.17 -16.06
C SER A 158 9.09 4.39 -15.42
N ASN A 159 9.29 3.09 -15.26
CA ASN A 159 8.27 2.14 -14.76
C ASN A 159 7.69 2.60 -13.42
N VAL A 160 6.35 2.65 -13.35
CA VAL A 160 5.62 2.94 -12.12
C VAL A 160 5.30 1.60 -11.44
N LEU A 161 5.85 1.41 -10.23
CA LEU A 161 5.85 0.11 -9.56
C LEU A 161 4.88 0.02 -8.38
N SER A 162 4.58 1.14 -7.73
CA SER A 162 3.79 1.16 -6.51
C SER A 162 2.88 2.38 -6.43
N LEU A 163 1.72 2.19 -5.82
CA LEU A 163 0.69 3.19 -5.64
C LEU A 163 0.24 3.23 -4.18
N ALA A 164 -0.08 4.42 -3.69
CA ALA A 164 -0.77 4.62 -2.42
C ALA A 164 -1.77 5.78 -2.56
N VAL A 165 -2.90 5.69 -1.89
CA VAL A 165 -3.93 6.73 -1.89
C VAL A 165 -4.22 7.19 -0.47
N SER A 166 -4.44 8.48 -0.30
CA SER A 166 -4.76 9.07 1.01
C SER A 166 -6.11 8.57 1.52
N PRO A 167 -6.31 8.44 2.85
CA PRO A 167 -7.55 7.97 3.45
C PRO A 167 -8.78 8.78 3.04
N ASP A 168 -8.61 10.07 2.73
CA ASP A 168 -9.67 10.96 2.24
C ASP A 168 -9.93 10.84 0.74
N SER A 169 -9.26 9.92 0.04
CA SER A 169 -9.39 9.65 -1.40
C SER A 169 -9.01 10.82 -2.32
N LYS A 170 -8.24 11.82 -1.83
CA LYS A 170 -7.91 13.02 -2.62
C LYS A 170 -6.53 12.99 -3.25
N VAL A 171 -5.56 12.40 -2.59
CA VAL A 171 -4.17 12.37 -3.04
C VAL A 171 -3.75 10.96 -3.40
N LEU A 172 -3.22 10.80 -4.60
CA LEU A 172 -2.53 9.60 -5.03
C LEU A 172 -1.02 9.84 -5.00
N ILE A 173 -0.29 8.85 -4.54
CA ILE A 173 1.17 8.81 -4.58
C ILE A 173 1.59 7.62 -5.43
N SER A 174 2.57 7.85 -6.29
CA SER A 174 3.19 6.82 -7.12
C SER A 174 4.68 6.75 -6.87
N GLY A 175 5.18 5.54 -6.66
CA GLY A 175 6.60 5.20 -6.60
C GLY A 175 7.04 4.57 -7.90
N ALA A 176 8.14 5.04 -8.45
CA ALA A 176 8.68 4.62 -9.73
C ALA A 176 10.22 4.58 -9.72
N LEU A 177 10.80 4.11 -10.81
CA LEU A 177 12.26 4.10 -10.97
C LEU A 177 12.86 5.51 -11.13
N ASP A 178 12.03 6.55 -11.36
CA ASP A 178 12.42 7.97 -11.45
C ASP A 178 12.00 8.81 -10.23
N GLY A 179 11.51 8.16 -9.17
CA GLY A 179 11.18 8.79 -7.89
C GLY A 179 9.70 8.71 -7.48
N ILE A 180 9.27 9.65 -6.65
CA ILE A 180 7.91 9.71 -6.09
C ILE A 180 7.18 10.94 -6.62
N ARG A 181 5.95 10.75 -7.09
CA ARG A 181 5.07 11.81 -7.56
C ARG A 181 3.74 11.81 -6.81
N LEU A 182 3.17 13.01 -6.71
CA LEU A 182 1.87 13.26 -6.09
C LEU A 182 0.89 13.76 -7.14
N TRP A 183 -0.37 13.30 -7.02
CA TRP A 183 -1.44 13.58 -7.94
C TRP A 183 -2.72 13.90 -7.18
N ASP A 184 -3.44 14.91 -7.65
CA ASP A 184 -4.79 15.25 -7.18
C ASP A 184 -5.81 14.35 -7.90
N LEU A 185 -6.49 13.48 -7.15
CA LEU A 185 -7.48 12.57 -7.73
C LEU A 185 -8.80 13.27 -8.06
N LEU A 186 -9.15 14.33 -7.35
CA LEU A 186 -10.39 15.06 -7.58
C LEU A 186 -10.30 15.94 -8.83
N GLN A 187 -9.22 16.71 -8.95
CA GLN A 187 -8.96 17.59 -10.09
C GLN A 187 -8.22 16.87 -11.24
N GLN A 188 -7.82 15.62 -11.00
CA GLN A 188 -7.12 14.77 -11.95
C GLN A 188 -5.89 15.46 -12.59
N ARG A 189 -5.01 16.02 -11.77
CA ARG A 189 -3.82 16.75 -12.18
C ARG A 189 -2.60 16.41 -11.33
N PRO A 190 -1.37 16.62 -11.82
CA PRO A 190 -0.18 16.47 -11.00
C PRO A 190 -0.14 17.56 -9.91
N LEU A 191 0.31 17.18 -8.71
CA LEU A 191 0.62 18.10 -7.61
C LEU A 191 2.12 18.41 -7.53
N GLY A 192 2.98 17.48 -7.96
CA GLY A 192 4.43 17.65 -7.94
C GLY A 192 5.19 16.35 -7.71
N SER A 193 6.48 16.49 -7.42
CA SER A 193 7.37 15.40 -7.04
C SER A 193 7.83 15.62 -5.61
N LEU A 194 7.79 14.60 -4.78
CA LEU A 194 8.24 14.69 -3.39
C LEU A 194 9.77 14.74 -3.34
N ALA A 195 10.40 13.91 -4.14
CA ALA A 195 11.84 13.93 -4.37
C ALA A 195 12.16 13.30 -5.73
N ARG A 196 13.24 13.76 -6.36
CA ARG A 196 13.86 13.06 -7.49
C ARG A 196 14.98 12.22 -6.91
N PHE A 197 14.93 10.92 -7.11
CA PHE A 197 15.88 9.99 -6.52
C PHE A 197 16.81 9.39 -7.55
N ASN A 198 18.00 9.08 -7.07
CA ASN A 198 18.92 8.18 -7.76
C ASN A 198 18.62 6.71 -7.41
N ASN A 199 17.64 6.43 -6.55
CA ASN A 199 17.27 5.10 -6.10
C ASN A 199 15.90 4.71 -6.66
N LEU A 200 15.74 3.44 -7.00
CA LEU A 200 14.51 2.87 -7.53
C LEU A 200 13.50 2.66 -6.40
N ILE A 201 12.33 3.28 -6.49
CA ILE A 201 11.28 3.13 -5.48
C ILE A 201 10.38 1.95 -5.84
N TYR A 202 10.44 0.90 -5.03
CA TYR A 202 9.63 -0.31 -5.22
C TYR A 202 8.32 -0.28 -4.44
N ALA A 203 8.29 0.42 -3.31
CA ALA A 203 7.14 0.40 -2.42
C ALA A 203 6.84 1.78 -1.85
N VAL A 204 5.55 2.12 -1.77
CA VAL A 204 5.04 3.31 -1.08
C VAL A 204 3.79 2.95 -0.28
N ALA A 205 3.62 3.59 0.90
CA ALA A 205 2.41 3.46 1.71
C ALA A 205 2.14 4.76 2.45
N ILE A 206 0.86 5.14 2.59
CA ILE A 206 0.42 6.30 3.37
C ILE A 206 -0.12 5.80 4.70
N SER A 207 0.22 6.50 5.78
CA SER A 207 -0.31 6.22 7.13
C SER A 207 -1.84 6.44 7.17
N PRO A 208 -2.57 5.73 8.06
CA PRO A 208 -4.04 5.84 8.15
C PRO A 208 -4.55 7.24 8.50
N ASP A 209 -3.73 8.08 9.13
CA ASP A 209 -4.05 9.49 9.38
C ASP A 209 -3.80 10.42 8.17
N GLY A 210 -3.22 9.88 7.10
CA GLY A 210 -2.90 10.62 5.88
C GLY A 210 -1.73 11.59 6.00
N GLN A 211 -0.95 11.55 7.07
CA GLN A 211 0.09 12.54 7.32
C GLN A 211 1.50 12.09 6.91
N THR A 212 1.75 10.78 6.96
CA THR A 212 3.08 10.22 6.72
C THR A 212 3.08 9.30 5.50
N LEU A 213 4.08 9.45 4.65
CA LEU A 213 4.40 8.52 3.58
C LEU A 213 5.62 7.69 3.98
N ALA A 214 5.53 6.38 3.83
CA ALA A 214 6.69 5.49 3.82
C ALA A 214 7.07 5.14 2.40
N SER A 215 8.36 5.13 2.09
CA SER A 215 8.90 4.64 0.81
C SER A 215 10.05 3.67 1.04
N GLY A 216 10.09 2.60 0.24
CA GLY A 216 11.15 1.60 0.24
C GLY A 216 11.87 1.54 -1.11
N ASP A 217 13.20 1.45 -1.08
CA ASP A 217 14.03 1.50 -2.28
C ASP A 217 14.83 0.22 -2.55
N ASP A 218 15.56 0.22 -3.67
CA ASP A 218 16.40 -0.88 -4.13
C ASP A 218 17.63 -1.17 -3.25
N LYS A 219 18.04 -0.21 -2.43
CA LYS A 219 19.20 -0.32 -1.51
C LYS A 219 18.82 -0.79 -0.11
N GLY A 220 17.55 -1.11 0.13
CA GLY A 220 17.09 -1.53 1.44
C GLY A 220 16.78 -0.38 2.39
N VAL A 221 16.70 0.85 1.87
CA VAL A 221 16.42 2.05 2.67
C VAL A 221 14.92 2.29 2.75
N ILE A 222 14.45 2.61 3.95
CA ILE A 222 13.10 3.13 4.19
C ILE A 222 13.22 4.60 4.54
N LYS A 223 12.38 5.44 3.91
CA LYS A 223 12.25 6.87 4.21
C LYS A 223 10.82 7.17 4.61
N LEU A 224 10.69 7.98 5.67
CA LEU A 224 9.40 8.55 6.08
C LEU A 224 9.37 10.03 5.73
N TRP A 225 8.25 10.48 5.17
CA TRP A 225 8.03 11.84 4.67
C TRP A 225 6.77 12.42 5.28
N SER A 226 6.80 13.68 5.65
CA SER A 226 5.59 14.44 6.00
C SER A 226 4.86 14.85 4.71
N LEU A 227 3.63 14.40 4.53
CA LEU A 227 2.84 14.75 3.33
C LEU A 227 2.40 16.21 3.32
N SER A 228 2.19 16.82 4.49
CA SER A 228 1.79 18.23 4.58
C SER A 228 2.89 19.21 4.18
N SER A 229 4.16 18.89 4.53
CA SER A 229 5.32 19.76 4.27
C SER A 229 6.21 19.28 3.12
N GLY A 230 6.07 18.02 2.70
CA GLY A 230 6.96 17.38 1.73
C GLY A 230 8.37 17.10 2.26
N LYS A 231 8.61 17.26 3.57
CA LYS A 231 9.94 17.09 4.16
C LYS A 231 10.20 15.65 4.59
N LEU A 232 11.45 15.23 4.49
CA LEU A 232 11.94 13.98 5.06
C LEU A 232 11.85 14.05 6.59
N ILE A 233 11.19 13.05 7.20
CA ILE A 233 11.10 12.89 8.66
C ILE A 233 12.27 12.04 9.15
N SER A 234 12.47 10.88 8.52
CA SER A 234 13.53 9.93 8.89
C SER A 234 13.96 9.07 7.69
N GLU A 235 15.19 8.55 7.80
CA GLU A 235 15.78 7.62 6.84
C GLU A 235 16.50 6.52 7.60
N SER A 236 16.32 5.27 7.21
CA SER A 236 16.94 4.12 7.84
C SER A 236 17.36 3.07 6.81
N VAL A 237 18.58 2.55 6.92
CA VAL A 237 19.00 1.34 6.19
C VAL A 237 18.34 0.15 6.88
N ALA A 238 17.13 -0.14 6.45
CA ALA A 238 16.24 -1.10 7.09
C ALA A 238 16.60 -2.55 6.77
N HIS A 239 17.05 -2.81 5.55
CA HIS A 239 17.31 -4.14 5.00
C HIS A 239 18.64 -4.21 4.26
N THR A 240 19.18 -5.42 4.10
CA THR A 240 20.43 -5.66 3.36
C THR A 240 20.21 -5.84 1.86
N ASN A 241 18.95 -5.80 1.40
CA ASN A 241 18.55 -5.88 -0.01
C ASN A 241 17.28 -5.06 -0.23
N SER A 242 16.83 -4.94 -1.49
CA SER A 242 15.68 -4.12 -1.89
C SER A 242 14.46 -4.32 -0.99
N VAL A 243 13.84 -3.22 -0.58
CA VAL A 243 12.53 -3.21 0.09
C VAL A 243 11.45 -3.40 -0.96
N THR A 244 10.78 -4.53 -0.93
CA THR A 244 9.78 -4.93 -1.94
C THR A 244 8.37 -4.44 -1.61
N ALA A 245 8.07 -4.28 -0.32
CA ALA A 245 6.77 -3.81 0.15
C ALA A 245 6.88 -3.10 1.50
N VAL A 246 6.02 -2.10 1.71
CA VAL A 246 5.82 -1.43 3.00
C VAL A 246 4.33 -1.27 3.26
N ALA A 247 3.91 -1.35 4.52
CA ALA A 247 2.52 -1.18 4.92
C ALA A 247 2.41 -0.66 6.36
N PHE A 248 1.48 0.25 6.62
CA PHE A 248 1.13 0.66 7.99
C PHE A 248 0.02 -0.23 8.54
N THR A 249 0.05 -0.51 9.83
CA THR A 249 -1.10 -1.09 10.55
C THR A 249 -2.28 -0.11 10.54
N PRO A 250 -3.54 -0.58 10.65
CA PRO A 250 -4.72 0.27 10.63
C PRO A 250 -4.74 1.35 11.73
N ASP A 251 -4.05 1.13 12.85
CA ASP A 251 -3.90 2.11 13.93
C ASP A 251 -2.76 3.13 13.69
N GLY A 252 -1.99 2.96 12.61
CA GLY A 252 -0.87 3.82 12.22
C GLY A 252 0.38 3.74 13.10
N LYS A 253 0.38 2.90 14.14
CA LYS A 253 1.49 2.84 15.12
C LYS A 253 2.67 2.01 14.64
N THR A 254 2.42 1.09 13.73
CA THR A 254 3.42 0.13 13.25
C THR A 254 3.57 0.23 11.74
N LEU A 255 4.81 0.25 11.27
CA LEU A 255 5.18 0.07 9.87
C LEU A 255 5.76 -1.32 9.69
N ILE A 256 5.37 -2.01 8.63
CA ILE A 256 5.90 -3.31 8.26
C ILE A 256 6.60 -3.17 6.91
N SER A 257 7.78 -3.77 6.80
CA SER A 257 8.55 -3.81 5.55
C SER A 257 8.96 -5.23 5.21
N ALA A 258 8.94 -5.55 3.93
CA ALA A 258 9.41 -6.82 3.37
C ALA A 258 10.56 -6.58 2.40
N SER A 259 11.46 -7.56 2.26
CA SER A 259 12.65 -7.40 1.47
C SER A 259 13.10 -8.68 0.75
N ARG A 260 13.90 -8.47 -0.29
CA ARG A 260 14.68 -9.53 -0.95
C ARG A 260 15.76 -10.11 -0.06
N ASP A 261 16.03 -9.55 1.13
CA ASP A 261 16.89 -10.15 2.16
C ASP A 261 16.22 -11.31 2.91
N ARG A 262 15.01 -11.73 2.51
CA ARG A 262 14.23 -12.84 3.05
C ARG A 262 13.60 -12.56 4.42
N THR A 263 13.60 -11.31 4.87
CA THR A 263 13.03 -10.91 6.16
C THR A 263 11.81 -9.99 5.96
N VAL A 264 10.96 -10.01 6.98
CA VAL A 264 9.95 -8.99 7.21
C VAL A 264 10.29 -8.30 8.53
N LYS A 265 10.25 -6.98 8.55
CA LYS A 265 10.59 -6.20 9.74
C LYS A 265 9.40 -5.36 10.19
N VAL A 266 9.25 -5.25 11.50
CA VAL A 266 8.16 -4.55 12.19
C VAL A 266 8.78 -3.38 12.95
N TRP A 267 8.32 -2.15 12.67
CA TRP A 267 8.90 -0.90 13.15
C TRP A 267 7.87 -0.12 13.96
N ASN A 268 8.30 0.51 15.03
CA ASN A 268 7.49 1.54 15.70
C ASN A 268 7.57 2.85 14.90
N VAL A 269 6.42 3.37 14.46
CA VAL A 269 6.39 4.59 13.62
C VAL A 269 6.84 5.83 14.38
N ASN A 270 6.50 5.94 15.67
CA ASN A 270 6.81 7.13 16.47
C ASN A 270 8.28 7.23 16.87
N SER A 271 8.89 6.10 17.30
CA SER A 271 10.30 6.08 17.70
C SER A 271 11.25 5.79 16.52
N GLY A 272 10.74 5.23 15.41
CA GLY A 272 11.56 4.76 14.29
C GLY A 272 12.35 3.49 14.59
N GLU A 273 12.14 2.87 15.74
CA GLU A 273 12.90 1.70 16.19
C GLU A 273 12.39 0.41 15.59
N LEU A 274 13.32 -0.50 15.31
CA LEU A 274 13.00 -1.86 14.91
C LEU A 274 12.45 -2.62 16.13
N PHE A 275 11.16 -2.97 16.07
CA PHE A 275 10.52 -3.74 17.13
C PHE A 275 10.80 -5.24 16.96
N ARG A 276 10.79 -5.76 15.71
CA ARG A 276 10.92 -7.19 15.44
C ARG A 276 11.39 -7.48 14.03
N THR A 277 12.11 -8.61 13.88
CA THR A 277 12.41 -9.22 12.58
C THR A 277 11.73 -10.59 12.53
N LEU A 278 10.86 -10.79 11.53
CA LEU A 278 10.23 -12.07 11.25
C LEU A 278 11.11 -12.82 10.25
N THR A 279 11.63 -13.94 10.68
CA THR A 279 12.50 -14.82 9.89
C THR A 279 11.78 -16.13 9.59
N GLY A 280 12.15 -16.80 8.50
CA GLY A 280 11.56 -18.09 8.13
C GLY A 280 11.36 -18.24 6.62
N HIS A 281 11.23 -17.13 5.86
CA HIS A 281 11.30 -17.22 4.40
C HIS A 281 12.68 -17.67 3.93
N ASN A 282 12.71 -18.66 3.05
CA ASN A 282 13.95 -19.17 2.45
C ASN A 282 14.32 -18.40 1.17
N ASN A 283 13.43 -17.53 0.70
CA ASN A 283 13.58 -16.75 -0.52
C ASN A 283 13.07 -15.32 -0.32
N TRP A 284 13.24 -14.47 -1.34
CA TRP A 284 12.74 -13.09 -1.32
C TRP A 284 11.28 -13.02 -0.89
N VAL A 285 10.97 -12.07 -0.04
CA VAL A 285 9.58 -11.71 0.28
C VAL A 285 9.16 -10.63 -0.71
N ASN A 286 8.19 -10.95 -1.58
CA ASN A 286 7.78 -10.05 -2.66
C ASN A 286 6.60 -9.15 -2.27
N ALA A 287 5.73 -9.65 -1.40
CA ALA A 287 4.50 -8.94 -1.04
C ALA A 287 4.11 -9.20 0.42
N ILE A 288 3.46 -8.21 1.01
CA ILE A 288 2.83 -8.29 2.33
C ILE A 288 1.40 -7.74 2.26
N ALA A 289 0.55 -8.21 3.17
CA ALA A 289 -0.76 -7.66 3.43
C ALA A 289 -1.08 -7.76 4.92
N ILE A 290 -1.60 -6.69 5.49
CA ILE A 290 -2.07 -6.65 6.88
C ILE A 290 -3.58 -6.88 6.85
N ASN A 291 -4.06 -7.80 7.69
CA ASN A 291 -5.49 -7.99 7.87
C ASN A 291 -6.09 -6.74 8.54
N PRO A 292 -7.33 -6.35 8.21
CA PRO A 292 -8.00 -5.22 8.86
C PRO A 292 -8.12 -5.33 10.39
N ASP A 293 -7.90 -6.51 10.97
CA ASP A 293 -7.81 -6.69 12.44
C ASP A 293 -6.58 -6.00 13.06
N GLY A 294 -5.61 -5.57 12.22
CA GLY A 294 -4.36 -4.94 12.65
C GLY A 294 -3.37 -5.87 13.36
N GLN A 295 -3.70 -7.16 13.52
CA GLN A 295 -2.90 -8.12 14.28
C GLN A 295 -2.28 -9.21 13.40
N THR A 296 -2.88 -9.49 12.25
CA THR A 296 -2.45 -10.56 11.36
C THR A 296 -1.77 -10.01 10.11
N LEU A 297 -0.58 -10.50 9.84
CA LEU A 297 0.20 -10.18 8.65
C LEU A 297 0.30 -11.42 7.76
N ALA A 298 0.09 -11.25 6.47
CA ALA A 298 0.49 -12.21 5.46
C ALA A 298 1.75 -11.72 4.74
N SER A 299 2.73 -12.60 4.56
CA SER A 299 3.93 -12.37 3.74
C SER A 299 4.07 -13.46 2.70
N ALA A 300 4.55 -13.12 1.50
CA ALA A 300 4.56 -14.03 0.37
C ALA A 300 5.86 -13.95 -0.44
N GLY A 301 6.35 -15.11 -0.85
CA GLY A 301 7.55 -15.30 -1.66
C GLY A 301 7.50 -16.58 -2.49
N LYS A 302 8.65 -17.05 -2.97
CA LYS A 302 8.75 -18.29 -3.74
C LYS A 302 8.41 -19.52 -2.89
N ASP A 303 8.69 -19.46 -1.61
CA ASP A 303 8.51 -20.53 -0.65
C ASP A 303 7.13 -20.56 -0.01
N GLY A 304 6.18 -19.81 -0.58
CA GLY A 304 4.78 -19.80 -0.18
C GLY A 304 4.36 -18.53 0.56
N ILE A 305 3.25 -18.66 1.28
CA ILE A 305 2.65 -17.58 2.08
C ILE A 305 2.77 -17.95 3.54
N ARG A 306 3.14 -17.00 4.38
CA ARG A 306 3.16 -17.13 5.84
C ARG A 306 2.22 -16.14 6.48
N LEU A 307 1.48 -16.61 7.47
CA LEU A 307 0.67 -15.77 8.34
C LEU A 307 1.36 -15.64 9.69
N TRP A 308 1.44 -14.41 10.17
CA TRP A 308 2.14 -14.03 11.40
C TRP A 308 1.24 -13.24 12.31
N ASN A 309 1.39 -13.41 13.61
CA ASN A 309 0.92 -12.42 14.56
C ASN A 309 1.94 -11.28 14.62
N ILE A 310 1.50 -10.07 14.35
CA ILE A 310 2.38 -8.86 14.28
C ILE A 310 3.01 -8.58 15.65
N THR A 311 2.23 -8.71 16.72
CA THR A 311 2.67 -8.36 18.08
C THR A 311 3.61 -9.39 18.67
N SER A 312 3.24 -10.69 18.63
CA SER A 312 4.09 -11.75 19.18
C SER A 312 5.21 -12.19 18.23
N GLY A 313 5.04 -11.98 16.91
CA GLY A 313 5.93 -12.48 15.87
C GLY A 313 5.79 -13.96 15.58
N GLU A 314 4.80 -14.62 16.18
CA GLU A 314 4.55 -16.04 15.99
C GLU A 314 4.02 -16.35 14.59
N LEU A 315 4.50 -17.45 14.02
CA LEU A 315 3.99 -18.00 12.77
C LEU A 315 2.67 -18.73 13.06
N ILE A 316 1.57 -18.21 12.49
CA ILE A 316 0.22 -18.78 12.67
C ILE A 316 0.00 -19.95 11.69
N ASN A 317 0.38 -19.75 10.42
CA ASN A 317 0.13 -20.73 9.36
C ASN A 317 1.08 -20.53 8.18
N THR A 318 1.25 -21.59 7.37
CA THR A 318 2.01 -21.56 6.13
C THR A 318 1.23 -22.25 5.02
N PHE A 319 1.15 -21.61 3.85
CA PHE A 319 0.48 -22.18 2.68
C PHE A 319 1.50 -22.44 1.57
N SER A 320 1.53 -23.65 1.06
CA SER A 320 2.16 -23.97 -0.22
C SER A 320 1.24 -23.49 -1.32
N ALA A 321 1.37 -22.20 -1.67
CA ALA A 321 0.38 -21.48 -2.43
C ALA A 321 0.43 -21.78 -3.92
N HIS A 322 1.52 -21.41 -4.53
CA HIS A 322 1.69 -21.41 -5.97
C HIS A 322 2.84 -22.34 -6.38
N THR A 323 2.87 -22.76 -7.63
CA THR A 323 3.97 -23.60 -8.17
C THR A 323 5.21 -22.76 -8.49
N ASP A 324 5.10 -21.42 -8.41
CA ASP A 324 6.17 -20.48 -8.64
C ASP A 324 6.04 -19.28 -7.67
N TRP A 325 6.81 -18.20 -7.86
CA TRP A 325 6.80 -17.00 -7.02
C TRP A 325 5.39 -16.45 -6.81
N VAL A 326 5.05 -16.15 -5.57
CA VAL A 326 3.92 -15.30 -5.23
C VAL A 326 4.36 -13.86 -5.36
N SER A 327 3.68 -13.09 -6.21
CA SER A 327 4.01 -11.70 -6.54
C SER A 327 3.05 -10.68 -5.92
N ALA A 328 1.83 -11.12 -5.61
CA ALA A 328 0.80 -10.26 -5.03
C ALA A 328 0.00 -10.99 -3.96
N ILE A 329 -0.39 -10.24 -2.92
CA ILE A 329 -1.23 -10.74 -1.84
C ILE A 329 -2.12 -9.61 -1.32
N ALA A 330 -3.38 -9.92 -0.98
CA ALA A 330 -4.32 -8.94 -0.43
C ALA A 330 -5.33 -9.61 0.49
N PHE A 331 -5.61 -9.00 1.64
CA PHE A 331 -6.78 -9.33 2.44
C PHE A 331 -8.02 -8.57 1.94
N SER A 332 -9.17 -9.20 2.01
CA SER A 332 -10.43 -8.51 1.81
C SER A 332 -10.68 -7.51 2.95
N PRO A 333 -11.34 -6.36 2.69
CA PRO A 333 -11.65 -5.35 3.72
C PRO A 333 -12.44 -5.88 4.92
N ASN A 334 -13.25 -6.93 4.75
CA ASN A 334 -13.92 -7.60 5.87
C ASN A 334 -13.01 -8.62 6.61
N GLY A 335 -11.76 -8.77 6.20
CA GLY A 335 -10.76 -9.64 6.81
C GLY A 335 -11.01 -11.15 6.67
N GLN A 336 -12.00 -11.59 5.89
CA GLN A 336 -12.41 -13.01 5.83
C GLN A 336 -11.70 -13.83 4.75
N ILE A 337 -11.16 -13.15 3.75
CA ILE A 337 -10.54 -13.76 2.59
C ILE A 337 -9.12 -13.20 2.42
N LEU A 338 -8.20 -14.08 2.07
CA LEU A 338 -6.89 -13.73 1.56
C LEU A 338 -6.84 -14.13 0.08
N ALA A 339 -6.38 -13.25 -0.79
CA ALA A 339 -6.11 -13.54 -2.19
C ALA A 339 -4.62 -13.51 -2.45
N SER A 340 -4.11 -14.42 -3.25
CA SER A 340 -2.71 -14.44 -3.70
C SER A 340 -2.63 -14.61 -5.21
N GLY A 341 -1.68 -13.92 -5.84
CA GLY A 341 -1.41 -14.00 -7.27
C GLY A 341 0.06 -14.34 -7.51
N GLY A 342 0.35 -15.13 -8.54
CA GLY A 342 1.69 -15.64 -8.74
C GLY A 342 2.17 -15.67 -10.20
N PHE A 343 3.43 -16.06 -10.37
CA PHE A 343 4.07 -16.30 -11.65
C PHE A 343 3.48 -17.52 -12.38
N ASP A 344 2.79 -18.40 -11.65
CA ASP A 344 2.01 -19.50 -12.23
C ASP A 344 0.72 -19.03 -12.93
N ARG A 345 0.50 -17.70 -13.07
CA ARG A 345 -0.62 -17.05 -13.73
C ARG A 345 -1.99 -17.31 -13.08
N GLN A 346 -1.97 -17.81 -11.86
CA GLN A 346 -3.17 -18.13 -11.09
C GLN A 346 -3.40 -17.13 -9.97
N ILE A 347 -4.67 -17.01 -9.58
CA ILE A 347 -5.04 -16.37 -8.33
C ILE A 347 -5.62 -17.46 -7.44
N LYS A 348 -5.22 -17.49 -6.17
CA LYS A 348 -5.75 -18.40 -5.16
C LYS A 348 -6.48 -17.62 -4.10
N ILE A 349 -7.64 -18.14 -3.70
CA ILE A 349 -8.50 -17.56 -2.67
C ILE A 349 -8.46 -18.47 -1.47
N TRP A 350 -8.09 -17.91 -0.33
CA TRP A 350 -7.93 -18.59 0.96
C TRP A 350 -8.95 -18.05 1.95
N GLY A 351 -9.47 -18.92 2.79
CA GLY A 351 -10.46 -18.55 3.81
C GLY A 351 -10.92 -19.77 4.58
N ILE A 352 -11.92 -19.57 5.43
CA ILE A 352 -12.59 -20.65 6.14
C ILE A 352 -13.73 -21.18 5.25
N PRO A 353 -13.79 -22.48 4.95
CA PRO A 353 -14.92 -23.03 4.20
C PRO A 353 -16.23 -22.82 4.94
N VAL A 354 -17.21 -22.30 4.22
CA VAL A 354 -18.58 -22.27 4.74
C VAL A 354 -19.12 -23.69 4.68
N GLN A 355 -19.38 -24.30 5.83
CA GLN A 355 -20.11 -25.56 5.88
C GLN A 355 -21.51 -25.31 5.31
N ARG A 356 -21.79 -25.84 4.13
CA ARG A 356 -23.16 -25.86 3.61
C ARG A 356 -23.97 -26.79 4.52
N LYS A 357 -24.88 -26.22 5.28
CA LYS A 357 -25.93 -26.98 5.98
C LYS A 357 -26.88 -27.58 4.96
#